data_5a8796d42ac6d5cf6d6aac83b5247c1a
#
_entry.id   5a8796d42ac6d5cf6d6aac83b5247c1a
#
_cell.length_a   1.000
_cell.length_b   1.000
_cell.length_c   1.000
_cell.angle_alpha   90.00
_cell.angle_beta   90.00
_cell.angle_gamma   90.00
#
_symmetry.space_group_name_H-M   'P 1'
#
loop_
_entity.id
_entity.type
_entity.pdbx_description
1 polymer ?
#
loop_
_entity_poly.entity_id
_entity_poly.type
_entity_poly.pdbx_seq_one_letter_code
_entity_poly.pdbx_strand_id
1 'polypeptide(L)'
;LIYAYKTKNISVNLKSNWISSFMLFLYAISFSYSFLNMEAGLGTLLLFAVVQIVMVLFSLFHKEKINLQKILGMSIALFGLIYLLYPKESFEVSLYHAFLMIIAGVAWAIYTVLGKKSTSSLYNTMDNFRKAVVFVGLFYILFSPQNTFFDEKGLFLAFISGSLTSAIGYVLWYEALPKMQFITAGIIQLFIPLIAIFISVIFLNEVLTTTLLISTVVIFIGIILTILSKKAV
;
A
#
# COMPACT_ATOMS: atom_id res chain seq x y z
N LEU A 1 19.94 -7.74 -0.06
CA LEU A 1 20.19 -8.85 0.89
C LEU A 1 21.69 -9.09 1.03
N ILE A 2 22.39 -9.45 -0.03
CA ILE A 2 23.85 -9.78 -0.05
C ILE A 2 24.70 -8.59 0.42
N TYR A 3 24.37 -7.37 0.01
CA TYR A 3 25.07 -6.14 0.43
C TYR A 3 24.89 -5.85 1.93
N ALA A 4 23.67 -5.97 2.43
CA ALA A 4 23.35 -5.76 3.85
C ALA A 4 24.02 -6.80 4.76
N TYR A 5 24.15 -8.04 4.29
CA TYR A 5 24.84 -9.12 5.00
C TYR A 5 26.35 -8.89 5.09
N LYS A 6 26.97 -8.32 4.04
CA LYS A 6 28.41 -8.04 3.99
C LYS A 6 28.85 -6.80 4.79
N THR A 7 27.98 -5.80 4.95
CA THR A 7 28.36 -4.48 5.48
C THR A 7 28.05 -4.27 6.96
N LYS A 8 27.21 -5.10 7.59
CA LYS A 8 26.91 -5.06 9.02
C LYS A 8 26.83 -6.49 9.54
N ASN A 9 27.43 -6.76 10.71
CA ASN A 9 27.17 -7.96 11.51
C ASN A 9 25.70 -7.99 11.93
N ILE A 10 24.82 -8.37 11.00
CA ILE A 10 23.38 -8.44 11.24
C ILE A 10 23.13 -9.75 11.98
N SER A 11 23.00 -9.67 13.29
CA SER A 11 22.47 -10.79 14.06
C SER A 11 21.03 -11.05 13.64
N VAL A 12 20.77 -12.23 13.10
CA VAL A 12 19.43 -12.67 12.70
C VAL A 12 18.61 -12.88 13.96
N ASN A 13 17.86 -11.85 14.39
CA ASN A 13 16.94 -11.99 15.50
C ASN A 13 15.65 -12.67 15.02
N LEU A 14 15.54 -13.98 15.23
CA LEU A 14 14.36 -14.79 14.86
C LEU A 14 13.09 -14.40 15.61
N LYS A 15 13.20 -13.67 16.73
CA LYS A 15 12.04 -13.31 17.57
C LYS A 15 11.33 -12.02 17.16
N SER A 16 11.91 -11.20 16.28
CA SER A 16 11.36 -9.90 15.91
C SER A 16 10.42 -9.95 14.70
N ASN A 17 9.43 -9.08 14.69
CA ASN A 17 8.61 -8.70 13.50
C ASN A 17 7.79 -9.78 12.78
N TRP A 18 7.43 -10.89 13.40
CA TRP A 18 6.53 -11.87 12.80
C TRP A 18 5.17 -11.28 12.41
N ILE A 19 4.64 -10.37 13.23
CA ILE A 19 3.35 -9.69 12.93
C ILE A 19 3.49 -8.83 11.68
N SER A 20 4.57 -8.05 11.55
CA SER A 20 4.83 -7.22 10.38
C SER A 20 4.97 -8.08 9.11
N SER A 21 5.69 -9.18 9.20
CA SER A 21 5.87 -10.12 8.09
C SER A 21 4.56 -10.83 7.70
N PHE A 22 3.73 -11.17 8.67
CA PHE A 22 2.41 -11.72 8.43
C PHE A 22 1.48 -10.70 7.77
N MET A 23 1.49 -9.43 8.21
CA MET A 23 0.71 -8.37 7.58
C MET A 23 1.16 -8.13 6.13
N LEU A 24 2.46 -8.19 5.87
CA LEU A 24 2.99 -8.09 4.50
C LEU A 24 2.49 -9.24 3.62
N PHE A 25 2.57 -10.48 4.11
CA PHE A 25 2.04 -11.66 3.43
C PHE A 25 0.53 -11.55 3.20
N LEU A 26 -0.23 -11.21 4.25
CA LEU A 26 -1.69 -11.12 4.20
C LEU A 26 -2.14 -10.03 3.20
N TYR A 27 -1.46 -8.88 3.21
CA TYR A 27 -1.68 -7.85 2.21
C TYR A 27 -1.46 -8.40 0.80
N ALA A 28 -0.29 -8.98 0.54
CA ALA A 28 0.09 -9.41 -0.81
C ALA A 28 -0.84 -10.50 -1.36
N ILE A 29 -1.18 -11.51 -0.55
CA ILE A 29 -2.04 -12.60 -0.96
C ILE A 29 -3.48 -12.11 -1.20
N SER A 30 -4.05 -11.36 -0.26
CA SER A 30 -5.43 -10.86 -0.36
C SER A 30 -5.58 -9.87 -1.53
N PHE A 31 -4.61 -9.00 -1.74
CA PHE A 31 -4.54 -8.08 -2.86
C PHE A 31 -4.52 -8.83 -4.21
N SER A 32 -3.62 -9.81 -4.34
CA SER A 32 -3.48 -10.57 -5.58
C SER A 32 -4.74 -11.36 -5.92
N TYR A 33 -5.33 -12.06 -4.94
CA TYR A 33 -6.57 -12.80 -5.17
C TYR A 33 -7.78 -11.89 -5.44
N SER A 34 -7.83 -10.72 -4.82
CA SER A 34 -8.90 -9.75 -5.08
C SER A 34 -8.94 -9.31 -6.54
N PHE A 35 -7.79 -9.05 -7.15
CA PHE A 35 -7.71 -8.60 -8.54
C PHE A 35 -7.96 -9.69 -9.59
N LEU A 36 -8.19 -10.94 -9.21
CA LEU A 36 -8.61 -11.96 -10.18
C LEU A 36 -10.00 -11.69 -10.76
N ASN A 37 -10.90 -11.07 -9.97
CA ASN A 37 -12.28 -10.78 -10.37
C ASN A 37 -12.76 -9.40 -9.87
N MET A 38 -11.85 -8.45 -9.75
CA MET A 38 -12.16 -7.07 -9.39
C MET A 38 -11.41 -6.13 -10.34
N GLU A 39 -12.12 -5.15 -10.87
CA GLU A 39 -11.50 -4.13 -11.69
C GLU A 39 -10.47 -3.30 -10.91
N ALA A 40 -9.38 -2.95 -11.59
CA ALA A 40 -8.25 -2.26 -10.97
C ALA A 40 -8.65 -0.94 -10.30
N GLY A 41 -9.54 -0.16 -10.93
CA GLY A 41 -10.03 1.10 -10.39
C GLY A 41 -10.79 0.92 -9.08
N LEU A 42 -11.79 0.03 -9.07
CA LEU A 42 -12.62 -0.24 -7.89
C LEU A 42 -11.79 -0.86 -6.74
N GLY A 43 -10.93 -1.83 -7.07
CA GLY A 43 -10.04 -2.44 -6.07
C GLY A 43 -9.10 -1.42 -5.43
N THR A 44 -8.51 -0.55 -6.23
CA THR A 44 -7.63 0.50 -5.76
C THR A 44 -8.38 1.51 -4.88
N LEU A 45 -9.58 1.93 -5.27
CA LEU A 45 -10.43 2.80 -4.46
C LEU A 45 -10.73 2.18 -3.09
N LEU A 46 -11.17 0.93 -3.08
CA LEU A 46 -11.51 0.22 -1.84
C LEU A 46 -10.29 0.06 -0.93
N LEU A 47 -9.15 -0.35 -1.50
CA LEU A 47 -7.88 -0.47 -0.76
C LEU A 47 -7.52 0.83 -0.04
N PHE A 48 -7.44 1.94 -0.80
CA PHE A 48 -7.00 3.22 -0.22
C PHE A 48 -8.03 3.83 0.71
N ALA A 49 -9.34 3.63 0.48
CA ALA A 49 -10.37 4.03 1.42
C ALA A 49 -10.20 3.33 2.78
N VAL A 50 -9.97 2.00 2.77
CA VAL A 50 -9.72 1.22 3.99
C VAL A 50 -8.43 1.67 4.66
N VAL A 51 -7.33 1.83 3.92
CA VAL A 51 -6.06 2.32 4.46
C VAL A 51 -6.24 3.66 5.15
N GLN A 52 -6.96 4.60 4.54
CA GLN A 52 -7.22 5.93 5.12
C GLN A 52 -7.99 5.83 6.44
N ILE A 53 -9.08 5.04 6.47
CA ILE A 53 -9.87 4.83 7.68
C ILE A 53 -8.99 4.28 8.80
N VAL A 54 -8.21 3.25 8.53
CA VAL A 54 -7.34 2.62 9.53
C VAL A 54 -6.26 3.58 10.02
N MET A 55 -5.62 4.34 9.11
CA MET A 55 -4.59 5.32 9.49
C MET A 55 -5.15 6.46 10.35
N VAL A 56 -6.37 6.93 10.06
CA VAL A 56 -7.07 7.91 10.91
C VAL A 56 -7.35 7.34 12.29
N LEU A 57 -7.86 6.11 12.37
CA LEU A 57 -8.10 5.45 13.66
C LEU A 57 -6.81 5.34 14.47
N PHE A 58 -5.70 4.91 13.86
CA PHE A 58 -4.41 4.87 14.54
C PHE A 58 -3.92 6.25 14.97
N SER A 59 -4.14 7.29 14.17
CA SER A 59 -3.82 8.66 14.54
C SER A 59 -4.59 9.10 15.79
N LEU A 60 -5.89 8.80 15.86
CA LEU A 60 -6.73 9.09 17.02
C LEU A 60 -6.29 8.29 18.26
N PHE A 61 -6.05 6.99 18.13
CA PHE A 61 -5.57 6.15 19.24
C PHE A 61 -4.23 6.61 19.82
N HIS A 62 -3.34 7.13 18.98
CA HIS A 62 -2.05 7.66 19.40
C HIS A 62 -2.13 9.15 19.82
N LYS A 63 -3.34 9.70 19.92
CA LYS A 63 -3.59 11.10 20.31
C LYS A 63 -2.77 12.10 19.47
N GLU A 64 -2.58 11.79 18.19
CA GLU A 64 -1.98 12.74 17.26
C GLU A 64 -2.89 13.96 17.17
N LYS A 65 -2.32 15.15 17.32
CA LYS A 65 -3.08 16.40 17.18
C LYS A 65 -3.47 16.56 15.70
N ILE A 66 -4.75 16.39 15.42
CA ILE A 66 -5.33 16.54 14.08
C ILE A 66 -6.09 17.88 14.08
N ASN A 67 -5.66 18.82 13.25
CA ASN A 67 -6.37 20.06 13.06
C ASN A 67 -7.40 19.94 11.93
N LEU A 68 -8.33 20.89 11.88
CA LEU A 68 -9.39 20.92 10.87
C LEU A 68 -8.84 20.92 9.44
N GLN A 69 -7.73 21.62 9.21
CA GLN A 69 -7.09 21.69 7.90
C GLN A 69 -6.65 20.29 7.39
N LYS A 70 -6.15 19.42 8.28
CA LYS A 70 -5.81 18.02 7.93
C LYS A 70 -7.04 17.21 7.54
N ILE A 71 -8.12 17.37 8.31
CA ILE A 71 -9.39 16.67 8.02
C ILE A 71 -9.92 17.12 6.66
N LEU A 72 -9.97 18.43 6.42
CA LEU A 72 -10.41 18.97 5.14
C LEU A 72 -9.54 18.51 3.98
N GLY A 73 -8.22 18.57 4.13
CA GLY A 73 -7.29 18.10 3.09
C GLY A 73 -7.47 16.62 2.75
N MET A 74 -7.63 15.78 3.78
CA MET A 74 -7.90 14.36 3.60
C MET A 74 -9.24 14.12 2.91
N SER A 75 -10.31 14.82 3.33
CA SER A 75 -11.64 14.69 2.72
C SER A 75 -11.64 15.10 1.25
N ILE A 76 -10.94 16.20 0.91
CA ILE A 76 -10.78 16.65 -0.47
C ILE A 76 -10.02 15.62 -1.30
N ALA A 77 -8.92 15.07 -0.79
CA ALA A 77 -8.14 14.07 -1.51
C ALA A 77 -8.93 12.77 -1.73
N LEU A 78 -9.67 12.30 -0.72
CA LEU A 78 -10.55 11.14 -0.85
C LEU A 78 -11.68 11.39 -1.85
N PHE A 79 -12.29 12.58 -1.82
CA PHE A 79 -13.31 12.94 -2.80
C PHE A 79 -12.76 12.92 -4.24
N GLY A 80 -11.56 13.49 -4.44
CA GLY A 80 -10.88 13.43 -5.73
C GLY A 80 -10.59 12.00 -6.18
N LEU A 81 -10.19 11.12 -5.25
CA LEU A 81 -9.97 9.70 -5.54
C LEU A 81 -11.29 8.99 -5.89
N ILE A 82 -12.36 9.22 -5.16
CA ILE A 82 -13.68 8.67 -5.46
C ILE A 82 -14.14 9.13 -6.86
N TYR A 83 -14.00 10.42 -7.15
CA TYR A 83 -14.39 10.97 -8.46
C TYR A 83 -13.57 10.37 -9.60
N LEU A 84 -12.26 10.11 -9.37
CA LEU A 84 -11.36 9.49 -10.35
C LEU A 84 -11.76 8.05 -10.66
N LEU A 85 -12.03 7.29 -9.61
CA LEU A 85 -12.23 5.84 -9.69
C LEU A 85 -13.72 5.45 -9.69
N TYR A 86 -14.62 6.46 -9.72
CA TYR A 86 -16.05 6.20 -9.72
C TYR A 86 -16.44 5.42 -10.97
N PRO A 87 -17.06 4.26 -10.81
CA PRO A 87 -17.44 3.41 -11.92
C PRO A 87 -18.44 4.14 -12.83
N LYS A 88 -18.17 4.14 -14.14
CA LYS A 88 -19.06 4.72 -15.16
C LYS A 88 -20.14 3.76 -15.63
N GLU A 89 -20.00 2.49 -15.31
CA GLU A 89 -20.93 1.42 -15.69
C GLU A 89 -21.34 0.61 -14.45
N SER A 90 -22.42 -0.16 -14.55
CA SER A 90 -22.88 -1.04 -13.47
C SER A 90 -21.90 -2.20 -13.28
N PHE A 91 -21.28 -2.30 -12.10
CA PHE A 91 -20.37 -3.40 -11.76
C PHE A 91 -21.10 -4.49 -10.99
N GLU A 92 -20.90 -5.72 -11.38
CA GLU A 92 -21.13 -6.85 -10.50
C GLU A 92 -19.93 -6.98 -9.54
N VAL A 93 -20.08 -6.43 -8.35
CA VAL A 93 -19.04 -6.53 -7.32
C VAL A 93 -19.15 -7.89 -6.65
N SER A 94 -18.16 -8.73 -6.88
CA SER A 94 -18.02 -9.94 -6.06
C SER A 94 -17.69 -9.58 -4.61
N LEU A 95 -18.64 -9.80 -3.71
CA LEU A 95 -18.48 -9.52 -2.27
C LEU A 95 -17.25 -10.21 -1.67
N TYR A 96 -16.94 -11.40 -2.14
CA TYR A 96 -15.75 -12.15 -1.70
C TYR A 96 -14.46 -11.40 -2.04
N HIS A 97 -14.32 -10.91 -3.28
CA HIS A 97 -13.12 -10.18 -3.73
C HIS A 97 -13.03 -8.79 -3.07
N ALA A 98 -14.19 -8.13 -2.86
CA ALA A 98 -14.24 -6.89 -2.08
C ALA A 98 -13.78 -7.11 -0.63
N PHE A 99 -14.19 -8.19 0.02
CA PHE A 99 -13.75 -8.54 1.37
C PHE A 99 -12.25 -8.82 1.43
N LEU A 100 -11.69 -9.53 0.45
CA LEU A 100 -10.23 -9.71 0.34
C LEU A 100 -9.50 -8.38 0.20
N MET A 101 -10.03 -7.44 -0.58
CA MET A 101 -9.43 -6.12 -0.73
C MET A 101 -9.47 -5.30 0.57
N ILE A 102 -10.55 -5.43 1.36
CA ILE A 102 -10.64 -4.83 2.70
C ILE A 102 -9.55 -5.42 3.61
N ILE A 103 -9.39 -6.75 3.62
CA ILE A 103 -8.32 -7.41 4.38
C ILE A 103 -6.94 -6.89 3.94
N ALA A 104 -6.72 -6.76 2.63
CA ALA A 104 -5.47 -6.22 2.09
C ALA A 104 -5.22 -4.79 2.59
N GLY A 105 -6.23 -3.92 2.57
CA GLY A 105 -6.14 -2.54 3.05
C GLY A 105 -5.82 -2.46 4.55
N VAL A 106 -6.49 -3.26 5.38
CA VAL A 106 -6.22 -3.35 6.82
C VAL A 106 -4.80 -3.86 7.08
N ALA A 107 -4.40 -4.93 6.41
CA ALA A 107 -3.08 -5.53 6.56
C ALA A 107 -1.96 -4.55 6.15
N TRP A 108 -2.13 -3.85 5.03
CA TRP A 108 -1.20 -2.82 4.57
C TRP A 108 -1.09 -1.64 5.53
N ALA A 109 -2.23 -1.18 6.07
CA ALA A 109 -2.23 -0.09 7.06
C ALA A 109 -1.51 -0.51 8.35
N ILE A 110 -1.77 -1.73 8.87
CA ILE A 110 -1.08 -2.25 10.06
C ILE A 110 0.42 -2.41 9.78
N TYR A 111 0.82 -2.95 8.61
CA TYR A 111 2.21 -3.04 8.19
C TYR A 111 2.88 -1.66 8.20
N THR A 112 2.21 -0.64 7.68
CA THR A 112 2.66 0.76 7.69
C THR A 112 2.82 1.29 9.12
N VAL A 113 1.84 1.05 9.99
CA VAL A 113 1.89 1.46 11.41
C VAL A 113 3.08 0.83 12.14
N LEU A 114 3.31 -0.47 11.94
CA LEU A 114 4.43 -1.19 12.52
C LEU A 114 5.77 -0.65 12.02
N GLY A 115 5.83 -0.23 10.77
CA GLY A 115 7.01 0.40 10.15
C GLY A 115 7.43 1.71 10.79
N LYS A 116 6.52 2.46 11.44
CA LYS A 116 6.87 3.68 12.18
C LYS A 116 7.82 3.45 13.37
N LYS A 117 7.89 2.23 13.90
CA LYS A 117 8.82 1.85 14.97
C LYS A 117 10.14 1.31 14.44
N SER A 118 10.37 1.38 13.13
CA SER A 118 11.57 0.87 12.49
C SER A 118 12.79 1.68 12.89
N THR A 119 13.81 1.01 13.42
CA THR A 119 15.12 1.59 13.72
C THR A 119 16.13 1.40 12.58
N SER A 120 15.84 0.47 11.67
CA SER A 120 16.64 0.20 10.47
C SER A 120 15.71 -0.27 9.35
N SER A 121 15.39 0.64 8.44
CA SER A 121 14.50 0.42 7.30
C SER A 121 14.92 -0.79 6.47
N LEU A 122 16.21 -0.86 6.11
CA LEU A 122 16.77 -1.95 5.31
C LEU A 122 16.65 -3.31 6.02
N TYR A 123 17.08 -3.37 7.29
CA TYR A 123 17.02 -4.62 8.06
C TYR A 123 15.60 -5.10 8.27
N ASN A 124 14.69 -4.19 8.68
CA ASN A 124 13.31 -4.57 8.95
C ASN A 124 12.57 -5.00 7.67
N THR A 125 12.81 -4.32 6.54
CA THR A 125 12.25 -4.74 5.25
C THR A 125 12.77 -6.11 4.84
N MET A 126 14.07 -6.33 4.93
CA MET A 126 14.69 -7.61 4.62
C MET A 126 14.13 -8.76 5.50
N ASP A 127 14.02 -8.53 6.80
CA ASP A 127 13.49 -9.52 7.75
C ASP A 127 12.01 -9.82 7.48
N ASN A 128 11.21 -8.79 7.17
CA ASN A 128 9.81 -8.95 6.82
C ASN A 128 9.63 -9.80 5.56
N PHE A 129 10.37 -9.53 4.50
CA PHE A 129 10.31 -10.31 3.27
C PHE A 129 10.76 -11.77 3.49
N ARG A 130 11.88 -11.96 4.20
CA ARG A 130 12.38 -13.31 4.52
C ARG A 130 11.36 -14.15 5.26
N LYS A 131 10.71 -13.58 6.28
CA LYS A 131 9.70 -14.28 7.08
C LYS A 131 8.38 -14.43 6.32
N ALA A 132 8.02 -13.49 5.45
CA ALA A 132 6.84 -13.60 4.59
C ALA A 132 6.92 -14.83 3.68
N VAL A 133 8.11 -15.22 3.21
CA VAL A 133 8.33 -16.45 2.42
C VAL A 133 7.87 -17.70 3.19
N VAL A 134 8.05 -17.72 4.52
CA VAL A 134 7.56 -18.85 5.35
C VAL A 134 6.05 -18.94 5.29
N PHE A 135 5.34 -17.82 5.38
CA PHE A 135 3.87 -17.79 5.25
C PHE A 135 3.41 -18.19 3.85
N VAL A 136 4.14 -17.79 2.80
CA VAL A 136 3.86 -18.24 1.42
C VAL A 136 4.00 -19.77 1.31
N GLY A 137 5.08 -20.33 1.85
CA GLY A 137 5.29 -21.79 1.87
C GLY A 137 4.19 -22.54 2.63
N LEU A 138 3.82 -22.05 3.82
CA LEU A 138 2.71 -22.62 4.60
C LEU A 138 1.38 -22.53 3.84
N PHE A 139 1.09 -21.38 3.24
CA PHE A 139 -0.12 -21.22 2.43
C PHE A 139 -0.15 -22.20 1.25
N TYR A 140 0.95 -22.35 0.55
CA TYR A 140 1.04 -23.30 -0.56
C TYR A 140 0.81 -24.76 -0.13
N ILE A 141 1.40 -25.16 1.00
CA ILE A 141 1.23 -26.52 1.55
C ILE A 141 -0.23 -26.77 2.00
N LEU A 142 -0.85 -25.78 2.66
CA LEU A 142 -2.19 -25.94 3.22
C LEU A 142 -3.31 -25.90 2.18
N PHE A 143 -3.16 -25.05 1.17
CA PHE A 143 -4.22 -24.83 0.18
C PHE A 143 -3.96 -25.52 -1.15
N SER A 144 -2.71 -25.98 -1.41
CA SER A 144 -2.30 -26.72 -2.63
C SER A 144 -3.01 -26.19 -3.88
N PRO A 145 -2.82 -24.91 -4.26
CA PRO A 145 -3.60 -24.31 -5.33
C PRO A 145 -3.44 -25.14 -6.60
N GLN A 146 -4.52 -25.80 -6.98
CA GLN A 146 -4.57 -26.58 -8.21
C GLN A 146 -4.54 -25.62 -9.39
N ASN A 147 -3.86 -25.99 -10.49
CA ASN A 147 -3.67 -25.18 -11.68
C ASN A 147 -2.67 -24.01 -11.54
N THR A 148 -1.66 -24.12 -10.70
CA THR A 148 -0.50 -23.23 -10.79
C THR A 148 0.24 -23.52 -12.09
N PHE A 149 0.27 -22.56 -12.98
CA PHE A 149 1.13 -22.57 -14.16
C PHE A 149 2.15 -21.44 -14.04
N PHE A 150 3.33 -21.69 -14.57
CA PHE A 150 4.41 -20.71 -14.61
C PHE A 150 4.61 -20.27 -16.05
N ASP A 151 4.45 -18.98 -16.27
CA ASP A 151 4.77 -18.32 -17.53
C ASP A 151 6.08 -17.55 -17.36
N GLU A 152 6.98 -17.62 -18.36
CA GLU A 152 8.29 -16.95 -18.30
C GLU A 152 8.16 -15.44 -18.10
N LYS A 153 7.22 -14.81 -18.80
CA LYS A 153 6.93 -13.38 -18.67
C LYS A 153 6.41 -13.05 -17.27
N GLY A 154 5.50 -13.87 -16.74
CA GLY A 154 4.98 -13.73 -15.39
C GLY A 154 6.06 -13.86 -14.33
N LEU A 155 6.96 -14.83 -14.44
CA LEU A 155 8.11 -15.00 -13.56
C LEU A 155 9.06 -13.81 -13.61
N PHE A 156 9.37 -13.32 -14.80
CA PHE A 156 10.21 -12.13 -14.98
C PHE A 156 9.58 -10.89 -14.33
N LEU A 157 8.30 -10.65 -14.57
CA LEU A 157 7.57 -9.53 -13.97
C LEU A 157 7.48 -9.65 -12.44
N ALA A 158 7.24 -10.86 -11.90
CA ALA A 158 7.23 -11.12 -10.46
C ALA A 158 8.61 -10.86 -9.84
N PHE A 159 9.71 -11.27 -10.53
CA PHE A 159 11.07 -10.99 -10.07
C PHE A 159 11.35 -9.48 -10.02
N ILE A 160 11.03 -8.73 -11.07
CA ILE A 160 11.21 -7.26 -11.11
C ILE A 160 10.36 -6.59 -10.04
N SER A 161 9.08 -6.97 -9.94
CA SER A 161 8.15 -6.41 -8.96
C SER A 161 8.62 -6.67 -7.52
N GLY A 162 9.01 -7.89 -7.20
CA GLY A 162 9.42 -8.26 -5.84
C GLY A 162 10.79 -7.71 -5.47
N SER A 163 11.79 -7.81 -6.37
CA SER A 163 13.19 -7.49 -6.04
C SER A 163 13.53 -6.00 -6.19
N LEU A 164 13.03 -5.34 -7.23
CA LEU A 164 13.35 -3.93 -7.49
C LEU A 164 12.27 -3.01 -6.93
N THR A 165 11.04 -3.11 -7.40
CA THR A 165 10.03 -2.13 -7.03
C THR A 165 9.57 -2.27 -5.58
N SER A 166 9.19 -3.48 -5.15
CA SER A 166 8.71 -3.69 -3.78
C SER A 166 9.84 -3.59 -2.76
N ALA A 167 10.98 -4.28 -2.97
CA ALA A 167 12.05 -4.28 -1.99
C ALA A 167 12.62 -2.88 -1.76
N ILE A 168 12.93 -2.14 -2.83
CA ILE A 168 13.46 -0.77 -2.72
C ILE A 168 12.37 0.17 -2.19
N GLY A 169 11.16 0.11 -2.76
CA GLY A 169 10.05 0.95 -2.34
C GLY A 169 9.74 0.82 -0.85
N TYR A 170 9.74 -0.40 -0.31
CA TYR A 170 9.45 -0.62 1.11
C TYR A 170 10.60 -0.20 2.04
N VAL A 171 11.85 -0.28 1.59
CA VAL A 171 12.97 0.30 2.35
C VAL A 171 12.82 1.81 2.45
N LEU A 172 12.54 2.49 1.33
CA LEU A 172 12.31 3.94 1.30
C LEU A 172 11.09 4.33 2.14
N TRP A 173 10.01 3.55 2.05
CA TRP A 173 8.80 3.76 2.84
C TRP A 173 9.08 3.65 4.34
N TYR A 174 9.76 2.60 4.78
CA TYR A 174 10.13 2.40 6.17
C TYR A 174 11.13 3.44 6.69
N GLU A 175 11.94 4.03 5.82
CA GLU A 175 12.83 5.14 6.17
C GLU A 175 12.04 6.46 6.40
N ALA A 176 10.97 6.65 5.65
CA ALA A 176 10.12 7.84 5.75
C ALA A 176 9.14 7.79 6.92
N LEU A 177 8.57 6.61 7.22
CA LEU A 177 7.49 6.42 8.20
C LEU A 177 7.76 7.01 9.60
N PRO A 178 8.94 6.83 10.23
CA PRO A 178 9.20 7.39 11.56
C PRO A 178 9.16 8.92 11.60
N LYS A 179 9.33 9.58 10.45
CA LYS A 179 9.44 11.04 10.32
C LYS A 179 8.09 11.73 10.14
N MET A 180 6.98 10.98 10.00
CA MET A 180 5.66 11.55 9.70
C MET A 180 4.57 11.03 10.63
N GLN A 181 3.47 11.77 10.74
CA GLN A 181 2.27 11.34 11.47
C GLN A 181 1.54 10.23 10.72
N PHE A 182 0.70 9.44 11.43
CA PHE A 182 -0.11 8.38 10.80
C PHE A 182 -1.02 8.94 9.71
N ILE A 183 -1.72 10.05 10.00
CA ILE A 183 -2.60 10.69 9.02
C ILE A 183 -1.84 11.17 7.77
N THR A 184 -0.62 11.69 7.95
CA THR A 184 0.23 12.13 6.84
C THR A 184 0.71 10.93 6.01
N ALA A 185 1.09 9.84 6.68
CA ALA A 185 1.48 8.60 6.00
C ALA A 185 0.32 8.01 5.19
N GLY A 186 -0.91 8.08 5.71
CA GLY A 186 -2.09 7.67 4.95
C GLY A 186 -2.27 8.50 3.67
N ILE A 187 -2.31 9.82 3.82
CA ILE A 187 -2.67 10.70 2.69
C ILE A 187 -1.61 10.72 1.57
N ILE A 188 -0.33 10.60 1.91
CA ILE A 188 0.75 10.52 0.89
C ILE A 188 0.57 9.31 -0.02
N GLN A 189 0.00 8.21 0.46
CA GLN A 189 -0.25 7.02 -0.34
C GLN A 189 -1.28 7.26 -1.46
N LEU A 190 -2.09 8.32 -1.39
CA LEU A 190 -3.00 8.71 -2.47
C LEU A 190 -2.26 9.21 -3.74
N PHE A 191 -0.94 9.42 -3.66
CA PHE A 191 -0.12 9.63 -4.86
C PHE A 191 0.00 8.35 -5.70
N ILE A 192 -0.14 7.17 -5.11
CA ILE A 192 0.09 5.90 -5.83
C ILE A 192 -0.85 5.75 -7.03
N PRO A 193 -2.18 5.89 -6.90
CA PRO A 193 -3.07 5.80 -8.04
C PRO A 193 -2.80 6.87 -9.10
N LEU A 194 -2.42 8.09 -8.69
CA LEU A 194 -2.08 9.15 -9.64
C LEU A 194 -0.84 8.79 -10.46
N ILE A 195 0.23 8.32 -9.80
CA ILE A 195 1.46 7.88 -10.48
C ILE A 195 1.17 6.71 -11.42
N ALA A 196 0.37 5.74 -10.97
CA ALA A 196 -0.01 4.59 -11.79
C ALA A 196 -0.71 5.01 -13.09
N ILE A 197 -1.65 5.96 -13.01
CA ILE A 197 -2.37 6.49 -14.17
C ILE A 197 -1.43 7.28 -15.09
N PHE A 198 -0.55 8.13 -14.55
CA PHE A 198 0.44 8.83 -15.38
C PHE A 198 1.34 7.85 -16.14
N ILE A 199 1.77 6.77 -15.49
CA ILE A 199 2.55 5.72 -16.13
C ILE A 199 1.73 5.04 -17.23
N SER A 200 0.46 4.74 -17.00
CA SER A 200 -0.41 4.09 -18.01
C SER A 200 -0.64 4.99 -19.23
N VAL A 201 -0.82 6.28 -19.04
CA VAL A 201 -0.92 7.25 -20.15
C VAL A 201 0.36 7.28 -20.99
N ILE A 202 1.54 7.29 -20.36
CA ILE A 202 2.82 7.40 -21.08
C ILE A 202 3.21 6.08 -21.76
N PHE A 203 3.04 4.94 -21.09
CA PHE A 203 3.54 3.65 -21.56
C PHE A 203 2.49 2.77 -22.25
N LEU A 204 1.21 2.99 -21.94
CA LEU A 204 0.09 2.21 -22.51
C LEU A 204 -0.72 3.04 -23.51
N ASN A 205 -0.32 4.29 -23.78
CA ASN A 205 -1.02 5.22 -24.66
C ASN A 205 -2.51 5.45 -24.26
N GLU A 206 -2.81 5.41 -22.97
CA GLU A 206 -4.15 5.72 -22.49
C GLU A 206 -4.47 7.20 -22.68
N VAL A 207 -5.74 7.50 -22.98
CA VAL A 207 -6.17 8.88 -23.26
C VAL A 207 -6.27 9.68 -21.97
N LEU A 208 -5.67 10.87 -21.96
CA LEU A 208 -5.86 11.86 -20.89
C LEU A 208 -7.32 12.35 -20.89
N THR A 209 -8.10 11.86 -19.95
CA THR A 209 -9.49 12.29 -19.80
C THR A 209 -9.58 13.53 -18.91
N THR A 210 -10.64 14.33 -19.12
CA THR A 210 -10.97 15.48 -18.26
C THR A 210 -11.15 15.06 -16.79
N THR A 211 -11.77 13.89 -16.58
CA THR A 211 -11.92 13.29 -15.23
C THR A 211 -10.58 13.09 -14.56
N LEU A 212 -9.58 12.55 -15.28
CA LEU A 212 -8.24 12.34 -14.77
C LEU A 212 -7.57 13.66 -14.37
N LEU A 213 -7.64 14.68 -15.21
CA LEU A 213 -7.05 15.99 -14.93
C LEU A 213 -7.68 16.65 -13.70
N ILE A 214 -9.01 16.69 -13.63
CA ILE A 214 -9.72 17.29 -12.49
C ILE A 214 -9.41 16.53 -11.20
N SER A 215 -9.49 15.21 -11.21
CA SER A 215 -9.21 14.38 -10.03
C SER A 215 -7.77 14.58 -9.54
N THR A 216 -6.82 14.61 -10.46
CA THR A 216 -5.41 14.85 -10.13
C THR A 216 -5.24 16.17 -9.39
N VAL A 217 -5.79 17.26 -9.90
CA VAL A 217 -5.73 18.57 -9.25
C VAL A 217 -6.39 18.54 -7.86
N VAL A 218 -7.57 17.94 -7.74
CA VAL A 218 -8.30 17.84 -6.46
C VAL A 218 -7.50 17.04 -5.42
N ILE A 219 -6.94 15.89 -5.82
CA ILE A 219 -6.13 15.06 -4.92
C ILE A 219 -4.86 15.82 -4.49
N PHE A 220 -4.17 16.47 -5.41
CA PHE A 220 -2.99 17.28 -5.09
C PHE A 220 -3.30 18.41 -4.11
N ILE A 221 -4.41 19.13 -4.30
CA ILE A 221 -4.85 20.17 -3.35
C ILE A 221 -5.06 19.57 -1.96
N GLY A 222 -5.76 18.44 -1.86
CA GLY A 222 -6.00 17.76 -0.58
C GLY A 222 -4.71 17.33 0.12
N ILE A 223 -3.75 16.76 -0.63
CA ILE A 223 -2.45 16.35 -0.10
C ILE A 223 -1.66 17.57 0.39
N ILE A 224 -1.55 18.62 -0.42
CA ILE A 224 -0.83 19.86 -0.07
C ILE A 224 -1.44 20.49 1.18
N LEU A 225 -2.76 20.62 1.27
CA LEU A 225 -3.44 21.15 2.46
C LEU A 225 -3.10 20.37 3.72
N THR A 226 -3.02 19.04 3.61
CA THR A 226 -2.67 18.18 4.74
C THR A 226 -1.21 18.34 5.16
N ILE A 227 -0.28 18.38 4.18
CA ILE A 227 1.17 18.49 4.45
C ILE A 227 1.53 19.87 5.01
N LEU A 228 0.97 20.93 4.45
CA LEU A 228 1.22 22.31 4.89
C LEU A 228 0.49 22.68 6.19
N SER A 229 -0.35 21.80 6.69
CA SER A 229 -1.07 22.05 7.94
C SER A 229 -0.07 22.18 9.09
N LYS A 230 -0.12 23.34 9.79
CA LYS A 230 0.69 23.58 10.99
C LYS A 230 0.39 22.50 12.03
N LYS A 231 1.43 22.06 12.75
CA LYS A 231 1.21 21.21 13.93
C LYS A 231 0.20 21.90 14.83
N ALA A 232 -0.89 21.24 15.18
CA ALA A 232 -1.82 21.78 16.19
C ALA A 232 -1.02 22.00 17.48
N VAL A 233 -1.02 23.22 17.99
CA VAL A 233 -0.35 23.62 19.23
C VAL A 233 -0.98 22.88 20.40
#